data_47762a0257320277f4883cea55d61bf5
#
_entry.id   47762a0257320277f4883cea55d61bf5
#
_cell.length_a   1.000
_cell.length_b   1.000
_cell.length_c   1.000
_cell.angle_alpha   90.00
_cell.angle_beta   90.00
_cell.angle_gamma   90.00
#
_symmetry.space_group_name_H-M   'P 1'
#
loop_
_entity.id
_entity.type
_entity.pdbx_description
1 polymer ?
#
loop_
_entity_poly.entity_id
_entity_poly.type
_entity_poly.pdbx_seq_one_letter_code
_entity_poly.pdbx_strand_id
1 'polypeptide(L)'
;MNAQDVLKVHYEQFYGALLSGDLNALSALYSDNYRLVRSDGSMLNKEQVLRDLREGGLAFTSIMLCIEDVRVFETTAMVIGESHATAIRGGFTTSTQFRLVAVYEEIDSALRLAYFQSTQLPHDVSVAS
;
A
#
# COMPACT_ATOMS: atom_id res chain seq x y z
N MET A 1 13.09 15.71 3.46
CA MET A 1 12.12 14.61 3.74
C MET A 1 11.98 14.45 5.23
N ASN A 2 10.77 14.48 5.74
CA ASN A 2 10.49 14.22 7.15
C ASN A 2 9.28 13.27 7.27
N ALA A 3 8.95 12.85 8.51
CA ALA A 3 7.87 11.89 8.72
C ALA A 3 6.51 12.40 8.21
N GLN A 4 6.24 13.69 8.35
CA GLN A 4 4.99 14.26 7.88
C GLN A 4 4.88 14.20 6.35
N ASP A 5 5.97 14.49 5.65
CA ASP A 5 6.00 14.40 4.18
C ASP A 5 5.71 12.97 3.72
N VAL A 6 6.31 11.99 4.38
CA VAL A 6 6.12 10.58 4.06
C VAL A 6 4.67 10.16 4.29
N LEU A 7 4.10 10.53 5.42
CA LEU A 7 2.72 10.21 5.74
C LEU A 7 1.74 10.88 4.78
N LYS A 8 2.01 12.11 4.39
CA LYS A 8 1.18 12.81 3.42
C LYS A 8 1.16 12.09 2.07
N VAL A 9 2.32 11.65 1.58
CA VAL A 9 2.40 10.88 0.34
C VAL A 9 1.65 9.56 0.50
N HIS A 10 1.82 8.88 1.62
CA HIS A 10 1.20 7.58 1.86
C HIS A 10 -0.33 7.68 1.88
N TYR A 11 -0.87 8.66 2.58
CA TYR A 11 -2.32 8.85 2.67
C TYR A 11 -2.93 9.46 1.41
N GLU A 12 -2.35 10.55 0.92
CA GLU A 12 -2.97 11.31 -0.16
C GLU A 12 -2.65 10.75 -1.54
N GLN A 13 -1.41 10.37 -1.78
CA GLN A 13 -1.01 9.90 -3.10
C GLN A 13 -1.23 8.41 -3.28
N PHE A 14 -0.80 7.60 -2.31
CA PHE A 14 -0.91 6.15 -2.45
C PHE A 14 -2.34 5.67 -2.20
N TYR A 15 -2.86 5.86 -0.99
CA TYR A 15 -4.21 5.40 -0.67
C TYR A 15 -5.27 6.16 -1.45
N GLY A 16 -5.05 7.46 -1.66
CA GLY A 16 -5.96 8.25 -2.49
C GLY A 16 -6.08 7.70 -3.91
N ALA A 17 -4.96 7.32 -4.51
CA ALA A 17 -4.97 6.74 -5.85
C ALA A 17 -5.60 5.35 -5.88
N LEU A 18 -5.36 4.52 -4.85
CA LEU A 18 -6.00 3.21 -4.75
C LEU A 18 -7.53 3.34 -4.64
N LEU A 19 -8.00 4.27 -3.80
CA LEU A 19 -9.43 4.47 -3.59
C LEU A 19 -10.13 5.06 -4.80
N SER A 20 -9.45 5.93 -5.56
CA SER A 20 -10.02 6.54 -6.76
C SER A 20 -9.79 5.71 -8.02
N GLY A 21 -8.97 4.67 -7.94
CA GLY A 21 -8.64 3.87 -9.13
C GLY A 21 -7.76 4.60 -10.12
N ASP A 22 -6.96 5.57 -9.67
CA ASP A 22 -6.09 6.39 -10.51
C ASP A 22 -4.79 5.67 -10.81
N LEU A 23 -4.79 4.87 -11.88
CA LEU A 23 -3.62 4.07 -12.26
C LEU A 23 -2.46 4.93 -12.72
N ASN A 24 -2.74 6.09 -13.33
CA ASN A 24 -1.68 7.00 -13.75
C ASN A 24 -0.94 7.57 -12.53
N ALA A 25 -1.68 7.94 -11.49
CA ALA A 25 -1.08 8.41 -10.25
C ALA A 25 -0.24 7.32 -9.58
N LEU A 26 -0.74 6.09 -9.55
CA LEU A 26 0.02 4.97 -9.01
C LEU A 26 1.28 4.70 -9.82
N SER A 27 1.20 4.75 -11.14
CA SER A 27 2.35 4.55 -12.00
C SER A 27 3.43 5.61 -11.77
N ALA A 28 3.01 6.86 -11.52
CA ALA A 28 3.95 7.93 -11.21
C ALA A 28 4.57 7.76 -9.81
N LEU A 29 3.81 7.22 -8.87
CA LEU A 29 4.28 7.02 -7.50
C LEU A 29 5.22 5.83 -7.36
N TYR A 30 4.90 4.70 -8.01
CA TYR A 30 5.73 3.50 -7.93
C TYR A 30 7.09 3.75 -8.58
N SER A 31 8.17 3.40 -7.88
CA SER A 31 9.49 3.43 -8.50
C SER A 31 9.59 2.35 -9.57
N ASP A 32 10.56 2.51 -10.49
CA ASP A 32 10.75 1.52 -11.55
C ASP A 32 11.12 0.15 -11.00
N ASN A 33 11.68 0.11 -9.79
CA ASN A 33 12.08 -1.12 -9.12
C ASN A 33 11.05 -1.61 -8.11
N TYR A 34 9.84 -1.08 -8.15
CA TYR A 34 8.80 -1.40 -7.18
C TYR A 34 8.57 -2.91 -7.06
N ARG A 35 8.40 -3.37 -5.83
CA ARG A 35 7.99 -4.74 -5.52
C ARG A 35 6.88 -4.74 -4.50
N LEU A 36 5.86 -5.53 -4.77
CA LEU A 36 4.79 -5.82 -3.84
C LEU A 36 4.95 -7.27 -3.39
N VAL A 37 5.00 -7.49 -2.07
CA VAL A 37 4.95 -8.84 -1.50
C VAL A 37 3.60 -8.97 -0.79
N ARG A 38 2.79 -9.90 -1.26
CA ARG A 38 1.46 -10.15 -0.72
C ARG A 38 1.52 -11.13 0.45
N SER A 39 0.40 -11.20 1.17
CA SER A 39 0.29 -12.09 2.34
C SER A 39 0.47 -13.58 2.00
N ASP A 40 0.19 -13.98 0.77
CA ASP A 40 0.39 -15.36 0.33
C ASP A 40 1.84 -15.64 -0.10
N GLY A 41 2.72 -14.65 0.02
CA GLY A 41 4.12 -14.77 -0.36
C GLY A 41 4.39 -14.46 -1.83
N SER A 42 3.38 -14.20 -2.64
CA SER A 42 3.61 -13.84 -4.03
C SER A 42 4.25 -12.46 -4.13
N MET A 43 5.09 -12.28 -5.14
CA MET A 43 5.80 -11.02 -5.36
C MET A 43 5.51 -10.52 -6.77
N LEU A 44 5.14 -9.25 -6.88
CA LEU A 44 4.82 -8.61 -8.14
C LEU A 44 5.72 -7.40 -8.35
N ASN A 45 6.08 -7.16 -9.60
CA ASN A 45 6.75 -5.92 -9.99
C ASN A 45 5.72 -4.83 -10.33
N LYS A 46 6.20 -3.65 -10.66
CA LYS A 46 5.35 -2.49 -10.96
C LYS A 46 4.34 -2.79 -12.07
N GLU A 47 4.79 -3.37 -13.18
CA GLU A 47 3.92 -3.66 -14.32
C GLU A 47 2.83 -4.67 -13.94
N GLN A 48 3.21 -5.70 -13.19
CA GLN A 48 2.27 -6.73 -12.76
C GLN A 48 1.21 -6.18 -11.82
N VAL A 49 1.60 -5.29 -10.88
CA VAL A 49 0.66 -4.64 -9.96
C VAL A 49 -0.34 -3.79 -10.74
N LEU A 50 0.13 -2.95 -11.64
CA LEU A 50 -0.73 -2.08 -12.43
C LEU A 50 -1.67 -2.88 -13.33
N ARG A 51 -1.18 -3.97 -13.89
CA ARG A 51 -2.01 -4.86 -14.70
C ARG A 51 -3.09 -5.53 -13.85
N ASP A 52 -2.76 -5.99 -12.66
CA ASP A 52 -3.73 -6.63 -11.77
C ASP A 52 -4.84 -5.65 -11.37
N LEU A 53 -4.49 -4.41 -11.08
CA LEU A 53 -5.47 -3.38 -10.76
C LEU A 53 -6.37 -3.04 -11.95
N ARG A 54 -5.78 -3.00 -13.16
CA ARG A 54 -6.52 -2.64 -14.37
C ARG A 54 -7.40 -3.78 -14.86
N GLU A 55 -6.85 -4.98 -14.94
CA GLU A 55 -7.49 -6.14 -15.56
C GLU A 55 -8.13 -7.09 -14.56
N GLY A 56 -7.63 -7.11 -13.33
CA GLY A 56 -8.11 -8.02 -12.29
C GLY A 56 -9.41 -7.60 -11.64
N GLY A 57 -9.92 -6.41 -11.98
CA GLY A 57 -11.17 -5.93 -11.42
C GLY A 57 -11.14 -5.64 -9.93
N LEU A 58 -9.96 -5.42 -9.38
CA LEU A 58 -9.82 -5.07 -7.96
C LEU A 58 -10.09 -3.59 -7.76
N ALA A 59 -11.02 -3.28 -6.87
CA ALA A 59 -11.34 -1.92 -6.49
C ALA A 59 -11.37 -1.82 -4.96
N PHE A 60 -10.69 -0.82 -4.43
CA PHE A 60 -10.72 -0.54 -2.99
C PHE A 60 -11.84 0.46 -2.70
N THR A 61 -12.67 0.14 -1.71
CA THR A 61 -13.77 1.01 -1.29
C THR A 61 -13.47 1.71 0.03
N SER A 62 -12.59 1.14 0.83
CA SER A 62 -12.21 1.72 2.11
C SER A 62 -10.82 1.23 2.49
N ILE A 63 -9.96 2.14 2.95
CA ILE A 63 -8.67 1.80 3.52
C ILE A 63 -8.50 2.65 4.77
N MET A 64 -8.42 1.99 5.92
CA MET A 64 -8.13 2.64 7.20
C MET A 64 -6.73 2.22 7.63
N LEU A 65 -5.96 3.19 8.06
CA LEU A 65 -4.56 2.97 8.44
C LEU A 65 -4.31 3.46 9.86
N CYS A 66 -3.69 2.61 10.64
CA CYS A 66 -3.15 2.96 11.94
C CYS A 66 -1.63 2.88 11.85
N ILE A 67 -0.96 4.03 11.92
CA ILE A 67 0.50 4.11 11.84
C ILE A 67 1.07 3.77 13.21
N GLU A 68 2.03 2.84 13.21
CA GLU A 68 2.74 2.44 14.42
C GLU A 68 4.14 3.05 14.47
N ASP A 69 4.80 3.17 13.33
CA ASP A 69 6.16 3.70 13.29
C ASP A 69 6.45 4.29 11.91
N VAL A 70 7.16 5.40 11.88
CA VAL A 70 7.69 6.00 10.65
C VAL A 70 9.16 6.27 10.88
N ARG A 71 10.00 5.68 10.04
CA ARG A 71 11.44 5.85 10.12
C ARG A 71 11.95 6.58 8.89
N VAL A 72 12.70 7.65 9.12
CA VAL A 72 13.26 8.47 8.05
C VAL A 72 14.77 8.36 8.10
N PHE A 73 15.34 7.94 6.99
CA PHE A 73 16.78 7.88 6.78
C PHE A 73 17.16 8.99 5.80
N GLU A 74 18.38 8.97 5.29
CA GLU A 74 18.86 10.05 4.45
C GLU A 74 18.04 10.21 3.16
N THR A 75 17.83 9.13 2.42
CA THR A 75 17.08 9.14 1.15
C THR A 75 15.95 8.11 1.12
N THR A 76 15.68 7.46 2.25
CA THR A 76 14.74 6.36 2.35
C THR A 76 13.87 6.56 3.58
N ALA A 77 12.60 6.22 3.48
CA ALA A 77 11.70 6.23 4.63
C ALA A 77 10.89 4.94 4.65
N MET A 78 10.51 4.54 5.86
CA MET A 78 9.75 3.32 6.08
C MET A 78 8.52 3.63 6.92
N VAL A 79 7.36 3.18 6.44
CA VAL A 79 6.10 3.27 7.17
C VAL A 79 5.72 1.87 7.63
N ILE A 80 5.50 1.71 8.92
CA ILE A 80 5.04 0.45 9.51
C ILE A 80 3.70 0.72 10.17
N GLY A 81 2.72 -0.09 9.85
CA GLY A 81 1.39 0.11 10.41
C GLY A 81 0.49 -1.09 10.23
N GLU A 82 -0.75 -0.90 10.62
CA GLU A 82 -1.81 -1.86 10.42
C GLU A 82 -2.88 -1.20 9.55
N SER A 83 -3.39 -1.94 8.59
CA SER A 83 -4.39 -1.44 7.66
C SER A 83 -5.62 -2.34 7.66
N HIS A 84 -6.79 -1.70 7.57
CA HIS A 84 -8.07 -2.38 7.37
C HIS A 84 -8.58 -1.95 6.01
N ALA A 85 -8.62 -2.87 5.06
CA ALA A 85 -9.03 -2.57 3.71
C ALA A 85 -10.26 -3.36 3.33
N THR A 86 -11.18 -2.70 2.65
CA THR A 86 -12.33 -3.33 2.02
C THR A 86 -12.17 -3.17 0.53
N ALA A 87 -12.28 -4.29 -0.18
CA ALA A 87 -12.08 -4.32 -1.62
C ALA A 87 -13.11 -5.21 -2.29
N ILE A 88 -13.36 -4.92 -3.55
CA ILE A 88 -14.26 -5.70 -4.40
C ILE A 88 -13.43 -6.28 -5.53
N ARG A 89 -13.55 -7.61 -5.73
CA ARG A 89 -12.94 -8.28 -6.87
C ARG A 89 -13.94 -9.27 -7.43
N GLY A 90 -14.26 -9.14 -8.73
CA GLY A 90 -15.19 -10.03 -9.39
C GLY A 90 -16.57 -10.09 -8.75
N GLY A 91 -17.05 -8.97 -8.19
CA GLY A 91 -18.33 -8.90 -7.51
C GLY A 91 -18.31 -9.35 -6.05
N PHE A 92 -17.18 -9.85 -5.56
CA PHE A 92 -17.06 -10.27 -4.16
C PHE A 92 -16.39 -9.19 -3.34
N THR A 93 -17.01 -8.87 -2.20
CA THR A 93 -16.46 -7.89 -1.25
C THR A 93 -15.72 -8.63 -0.14
N THR A 94 -14.50 -8.20 0.12
CA THR A 94 -13.69 -8.73 1.22
C THR A 94 -13.19 -7.60 2.09
N SER A 95 -13.11 -7.85 3.40
CA SER A 95 -12.49 -6.94 4.36
C SER A 95 -11.34 -7.68 5.02
N THR A 96 -10.17 -7.07 4.99
CA THR A 96 -8.94 -7.71 5.45
C THR A 96 -8.18 -6.77 6.36
N GLN A 97 -7.64 -7.32 7.43
CA GLN A 97 -6.70 -6.64 8.30
C GLN A 97 -5.31 -7.16 8.01
N PHE A 98 -4.35 -6.25 7.86
CA PHE A 98 -2.97 -6.68 7.65
C PHE A 98 -1.98 -5.68 8.22
N ARG A 99 -0.83 -6.23 8.59
CA ARG A 99 0.36 -5.45 8.92
C ARG A 99 1.07 -5.09 7.63
N LEU A 100 1.55 -3.87 7.54
CA LEU A 100 2.22 -3.42 6.32
C LEU A 100 3.56 -2.80 6.63
N VAL A 101 4.44 -2.91 5.66
CA VAL A 101 5.68 -2.14 5.57
C VAL A 101 5.73 -1.51 4.19
N ALA A 102 5.84 -0.20 4.15
CA ALA A 102 6.00 0.55 2.91
C ALA A 102 7.33 1.28 2.94
N VAL A 103 8.12 1.13 1.89
CA VAL A 103 9.43 1.78 1.78
C VAL A 103 9.37 2.81 0.67
N TYR A 104 9.67 4.05 1.02
CA TYR A 104 9.73 5.18 0.10
C TYR A 104 11.17 5.57 -0.14
N GLU A 105 11.48 5.93 -1.37
CA GLU A 105 12.79 6.46 -1.76
C GLU A 105 12.61 7.87 -2.32
N GLU A 106 13.55 8.75 -1.98
CA GLU A 106 13.60 10.07 -2.59
C GLU A 106 14.38 9.98 -3.90
N ILE A 107 13.69 10.23 -5.00
CA ILE A 107 14.26 10.20 -6.35
C ILE A 107 13.91 11.52 -7.01
N ASP A 108 14.93 12.28 -7.43
CA ASP A 108 14.75 13.59 -8.06
C ASP A 108 13.86 14.51 -7.22
N SER A 109 14.11 14.54 -5.93
CA SER A 109 13.37 15.37 -4.95
C SER A 109 11.91 14.98 -4.77
N ALA A 110 11.50 13.82 -5.24
CA ALA A 110 10.15 13.30 -5.06
C ALA A 110 10.19 11.96 -4.35
N LEU A 111 9.22 11.71 -3.49
CA LEU A 111 9.08 10.41 -2.83
C LEU A 111 8.40 9.44 -3.78
N ARG A 112 9.01 8.26 -3.93
CA ARG A 112 8.45 7.17 -4.72
C ARG A 112 8.35 5.92 -3.86
N LEU A 113 7.28 5.16 -4.06
CA LEU A 113 7.07 3.91 -3.34
C LEU A 113 7.90 2.82 -4.02
N ALA A 114 8.87 2.28 -3.27
CA ALA A 114 9.81 1.30 -3.81
C ALA A 114 9.45 -0.13 -3.42
N TYR A 115 8.77 -0.31 -2.29
CA TYR A 115 8.49 -1.63 -1.75
C TYR A 115 7.27 -1.57 -0.85
N PHE A 116 6.41 -2.55 -0.97
CA PHE A 116 5.26 -2.70 -0.08
C PHE A 116 5.10 -4.18 0.27
N GLN A 117 4.99 -4.47 1.54
CA GLN A 117 4.74 -5.82 2.01
C GLN A 117 3.56 -5.81 2.96
N SER A 118 2.64 -6.74 2.77
CA SER A 118 1.52 -6.93 3.66
C SER A 118 1.51 -8.34 4.21
N THR A 119 1.16 -8.47 5.48
CA THR A 119 0.96 -9.75 6.14
C THR A 119 -0.45 -9.73 6.72
N GLN A 120 -1.27 -10.66 6.30
CA GLN A 120 -2.64 -10.75 6.79
C GLN A 120 -2.62 -11.10 8.26
N LEU A 121 -3.33 -10.32 9.06
CA LEU A 121 -3.49 -10.59 10.47
C LEU A 121 -4.59 -11.63 10.65
N PRO A 122 -4.48 -12.49 11.67
CA PRO A 122 -5.54 -13.44 11.97
C PRO A 122 -6.84 -12.72 12.25
N HIS A 123 -7.95 -13.33 11.85
CA HIS A 123 -9.25 -12.84 12.25
C HIS A 123 -9.30 -12.85 13.77
N ASP A 124 -9.68 -11.72 14.34
CA ASP A 124 -9.71 -11.59 15.77
C ASP A 124 -10.99 -12.18 16.34
N VAL A 125 -11.12 -13.48 16.19
CA VAL A 125 -12.25 -14.20 16.75
C VAL A 125 -12.20 -14.26 18.25
N SER A 126 -11.03 -14.09 18.82
CA SER A 126 -10.88 -14.09 20.26
C SER A 126 -11.60 -12.90 20.91
N VAL A 127 -11.71 -11.80 20.19
CA VAL A 127 -12.44 -10.63 20.69
C VAL A 127 -13.93 -10.89 20.74
N ALA A 128 -14.41 -11.75 19.87
CA ALA A 128 -15.81 -12.11 19.85
C ALA A 128 -16.20 -13.06 21.01
N SER A 129 -15.23 -13.61 21.64
CA SER A 129 -15.46 -14.51 22.78
C SER A 129 -15.65 -13.76 24.07
#